data_108379eab8c15327c7ff28d2ba5cdf7e
#
_entry.id   108379eab8c15327c7ff28d2ba5cdf7e
#
_cell.length_a   1.000
_cell.length_b   1.000
_cell.length_c   1.000
_cell.angle_alpha   90.00
_cell.angle_beta   90.00
_cell.angle_gamma   90.00
#
_symmetry.space_group_name_H-M   'P 1'
#
loop_
_entity.id
_entity.type
_entity.pdbx_description
1 polymer ?
#
loop_
_entity_poly.entity_id
_entity_poly.type
_entity_poly.pdbx_seq_one_letter_code
_entity_poly.pdbx_strand_id
1 'polypeptide(L)'
;MINNIIDCMVKHRSIRAYTDEAVSKEELDVIVKAVQAAPNWVNLQLVSIVTIKDAERRKLFSKLCGNQPHIAKAPVFLIFCADYNRVAIACKRKGQTLDEVMQDIDTVIAVSYTHLTLP
;
A
#
# COMPACT_ATOMS: atom_id res chain seq x y z
N MET A 1 -13.58 27.20 -8.71
CA MET A 1 -12.68 26.70 -9.79
C MET A 1 -12.40 25.24 -9.49
N ILE A 2 -12.86 24.32 -10.33
CA ILE A 2 -12.54 22.88 -10.23
C ILE A 2 -11.17 22.72 -10.91
N ASN A 3 -10.17 22.29 -10.17
CA ASN A 3 -8.86 21.96 -10.72
C ASN A 3 -8.77 20.46 -11.01
N ASN A 4 -7.75 20.03 -11.74
CA ASN A 4 -7.55 18.63 -12.15
C ASN A 4 -7.51 17.67 -10.94
N ILE A 5 -7.08 18.13 -9.77
CA ILE A 5 -7.01 17.31 -8.55
C ILE A 5 -8.41 17.02 -8.03
N ILE A 6 -9.25 18.06 -7.88
CA ILE A 6 -10.64 17.92 -7.44
C ILE A 6 -11.42 17.04 -8.42
N ASP A 7 -11.23 17.23 -9.73
CA ASP A 7 -11.87 16.43 -10.76
C ASP A 7 -11.48 14.95 -10.66
N CYS A 8 -10.20 14.66 -10.39
CA CYS A 8 -9.71 13.31 -10.16
C CYS A 8 -10.36 12.67 -8.90
N MET A 9 -10.47 13.42 -7.81
CA MET A 9 -11.11 12.95 -6.57
C MET A 9 -12.59 12.64 -6.79
N VAL A 10 -13.32 13.51 -7.46
CA VAL A 10 -14.77 13.34 -7.74
C VAL A 10 -15.02 12.15 -8.69
N LYS A 11 -14.11 11.89 -9.63
CA LYS A 11 -14.20 10.78 -10.59
C LYS A 11 -13.64 9.47 -10.04
N HIS A 12 -13.10 9.44 -8.83
CA HIS A 12 -12.53 8.23 -8.24
C HIS A 12 -13.55 7.09 -8.18
N ARG A 13 -13.13 5.89 -8.59
CA ARG A 13 -13.92 4.67 -8.55
C ARG A 13 -13.03 3.43 -8.65
N SER A 14 -13.53 2.30 -8.17
CA SER A 14 -12.84 1.02 -8.32
C SER A 14 -12.85 0.57 -9.78
N ILE A 15 -11.68 0.45 -10.38
CA ILE A 15 -11.48 -0.04 -11.75
C ILE A 15 -10.96 -1.47 -11.65
N ARG A 16 -11.61 -2.41 -12.35
CA ARG A 16 -11.24 -3.84 -12.36
C ARG A 16 -10.98 -4.38 -13.78
N ALA A 17 -10.94 -3.49 -14.76
CA ALA A 17 -10.53 -3.79 -16.13
C ALA A 17 -9.23 -3.03 -16.43
N TYR A 18 -8.22 -3.75 -16.91
CA TYR A 18 -6.89 -3.19 -17.18
C TYR A 18 -6.55 -3.42 -18.64
N THR A 19 -5.70 -2.56 -19.19
CA THR A 19 -5.07 -2.77 -20.49
C THR A 19 -3.91 -3.76 -20.33
N ASP A 20 -3.40 -4.28 -21.44
CA ASP A 20 -2.20 -5.13 -21.45
C ASP A 20 -0.89 -4.31 -21.39
N GLU A 21 -1.00 -2.98 -21.24
CA GLU A 21 0.13 -2.09 -21.15
C GLU A 21 0.92 -2.32 -19.87
N ALA A 22 2.24 -2.47 -20.02
CA ALA A 22 3.11 -2.70 -18.87
C ALA A 22 3.31 -1.39 -18.08
N VAL A 23 3.25 -1.47 -16.77
CA VAL A 23 3.61 -0.35 -15.89
C VAL A 23 5.13 -0.18 -15.88
N SER A 24 5.62 0.97 -16.27
CA SER A 24 7.03 1.31 -16.32
C SER A 24 7.65 1.41 -14.92
N LYS A 25 8.98 1.41 -14.86
CA LYS A 25 9.67 1.62 -13.57
C LYS A 25 9.44 3.03 -13.06
N GLU A 26 9.42 4.01 -13.94
CA GLU A 26 9.21 5.43 -13.62
C GLU A 26 7.84 5.66 -13.01
N GLU A 27 6.80 5.04 -13.54
CA GLU A 27 5.43 5.10 -12.99
C GLU A 27 5.36 4.46 -11.60
N LEU A 28 6.00 3.29 -11.41
CA LEU A 28 6.08 2.66 -10.10
C LEU A 28 6.82 3.54 -9.09
N ASP A 29 7.91 4.18 -9.50
CA ASP A 29 8.67 5.09 -8.63
C ASP A 29 7.83 6.31 -8.22
N VAL A 30 6.97 6.83 -9.10
CA VAL A 30 6.02 7.90 -8.77
C VAL A 30 4.97 7.41 -7.77
N ILE A 31 4.41 6.22 -7.96
CA ILE A 31 3.44 5.61 -7.03
C ILE A 31 4.08 5.45 -5.65
N VAL A 32 5.28 4.90 -5.58
CA VAL A 32 6.00 4.71 -4.30
C VAL A 32 6.26 6.05 -3.60
N LYS A 33 6.68 7.09 -4.34
CA LYS A 33 6.85 8.44 -3.78
C LYS A 33 5.54 9.01 -3.24
N ALA A 34 4.42 8.82 -3.94
CA ALA A 34 3.11 9.26 -3.47
C ALA A 34 2.72 8.56 -2.16
N VAL A 35 2.95 7.24 -2.06
CA VAL A 35 2.71 6.48 -0.82
C VAL A 35 3.61 6.96 0.32
N GLN A 36 4.88 7.24 0.05
CA GLN A 36 5.82 7.75 1.05
C GLN A 36 5.47 9.16 1.54
N ALA A 37 4.81 9.96 0.70
CA ALA A 37 4.34 11.30 1.04
C ALA A 37 3.01 11.30 1.82
N ALA A 38 2.31 10.16 1.90
CA ALA A 38 1.07 10.06 2.66
C ALA A 38 1.33 10.30 4.15
N PRO A 39 0.45 11.04 4.84
CA PRO A 39 0.58 11.22 6.27
C PRO A 39 0.46 9.88 7.00
N ASN A 40 1.26 9.70 8.03
CA ASN A 40 1.20 8.50 8.85
C ASN A 40 1.29 8.88 10.34
N TRP A 41 0.68 8.04 11.19
CA TRP A 41 0.57 8.32 12.61
C TRP A 41 1.97 8.40 13.25
N VAL A 42 2.23 9.48 13.97
CA VAL A 42 3.49 9.82 14.67
C VAL A 42 4.77 9.54 13.87
N ASN A 43 4.67 9.57 12.55
CA ASN A 43 5.78 9.31 11.62
C ASN A 43 6.46 7.93 11.80
N LEU A 44 5.72 6.91 12.20
CA LEU A 44 6.24 5.55 12.41
C LEU A 44 6.61 4.84 11.11
N GLN A 45 6.04 5.25 9.96
CA GLN A 45 6.33 4.69 8.63
C GLN A 45 6.18 3.16 8.58
N LEU A 46 5.07 2.65 9.11
CA LEU A 46 4.79 1.22 9.28
C LEU A 46 4.31 0.52 8.01
N VAL A 47 4.70 0.98 6.85
CA VAL A 47 4.25 0.41 5.58
C VAL A 47 5.43 -0.08 4.76
N SER A 48 5.38 -1.34 4.34
CA SER A 48 6.24 -1.91 3.32
C SER A 48 5.42 -2.28 2.09
N ILE A 49 5.97 -2.03 0.89
CA ILE A 49 5.32 -2.31 -0.39
C ILE A 49 6.04 -3.45 -1.07
N VAL A 50 5.29 -4.51 -1.39
CA VAL A 50 5.80 -5.64 -2.17
C VAL A 50 5.18 -5.59 -3.57
N THR A 51 6.02 -5.49 -4.59
CA THR A 51 5.60 -5.44 -5.99
C THR A 51 5.63 -6.83 -6.61
N ILE A 52 4.49 -7.32 -7.09
CA ILE A 52 4.34 -8.61 -7.74
C ILE A 52 4.19 -8.41 -9.24
N LYS A 53 5.25 -8.70 -10.00
CA LYS A 53 5.29 -8.66 -11.47
C LYS A 53 5.11 -10.03 -12.12
N ASP A 54 5.42 -11.10 -11.39
CA ASP A 54 5.32 -12.47 -11.85
C ASP A 54 3.86 -12.92 -12.03
N ALA A 55 3.53 -13.46 -13.21
CA ALA A 55 2.16 -13.82 -13.58
C ALA A 55 1.61 -14.98 -12.73
N GLU A 56 2.44 -15.98 -12.41
CA GLU A 56 1.98 -17.13 -11.60
C GLU A 56 1.71 -16.71 -10.16
N ARG A 57 2.54 -15.84 -9.61
CA ARG A 57 2.28 -15.25 -8.29
C ARG A 57 1.00 -14.42 -8.30
N ARG A 58 0.73 -13.60 -9.33
CA ARG A 58 -0.53 -12.86 -9.43
C ARG A 58 -1.74 -13.79 -9.49
N LYS A 59 -1.67 -14.92 -10.21
CA LYS A 59 -2.72 -15.93 -10.21
C LYS A 59 -2.94 -16.54 -8.82
N LEU A 60 -1.85 -16.80 -8.09
CA LEU A 60 -1.94 -17.28 -6.71
C LEU A 60 -2.65 -16.26 -5.82
N PHE A 61 -2.24 -15.00 -5.86
CA PHE A 61 -2.90 -13.93 -5.10
C PHE A 61 -4.35 -13.71 -5.50
N SER A 62 -4.69 -13.85 -6.78
CA SER A 62 -6.08 -13.83 -7.26
C SER A 62 -6.94 -14.85 -6.53
N LYS A 63 -6.44 -16.08 -6.34
CA LYS A 63 -7.13 -17.14 -5.58
C LYS A 63 -7.23 -16.81 -4.09
N LEU A 64 -6.12 -16.39 -3.48
CA LEU A 64 -6.06 -16.05 -2.06
C LEU A 64 -6.97 -14.86 -1.70
N CYS A 65 -7.14 -13.92 -2.60
CA CYS A 65 -8.02 -12.75 -2.45
C CYS A 65 -9.48 -13.04 -2.86
N GLY A 66 -9.96 -14.26 -2.75
CA GLY A 66 -11.35 -14.61 -3.03
C GLY A 66 -11.66 -14.82 -4.51
N ASN A 67 -10.73 -15.39 -5.27
CA ASN A 67 -10.87 -15.69 -6.70
C ASN A 67 -11.14 -14.44 -7.56
N GLN A 68 -10.42 -13.35 -7.34
CA GLN A 68 -10.63 -12.11 -8.07
C GLN A 68 -9.80 -12.07 -9.37
N PRO A 69 -10.41 -12.30 -10.55
CA PRO A 69 -9.68 -12.46 -11.80
C PRO A 69 -8.94 -11.22 -12.27
N HIS A 70 -9.36 -10.03 -11.84
CA HIS A 70 -8.69 -8.78 -12.17
C HIS A 70 -7.28 -8.68 -11.58
N ILE A 71 -7.00 -9.32 -10.44
CA ILE A 71 -5.65 -9.38 -9.84
C ILE A 71 -4.69 -10.16 -10.76
N ALA A 72 -5.16 -11.29 -11.32
CA ALA A 72 -4.34 -12.08 -12.25
C ALA A 72 -4.05 -11.34 -13.56
N LYS A 73 -4.99 -10.51 -14.02
CA LYS A 73 -4.91 -9.75 -15.28
C LYS A 73 -4.13 -8.43 -15.13
N ALA A 74 -4.03 -7.89 -13.93
CA ALA A 74 -3.31 -6.64 -13.69
C ALA A 74 -1.84 -6.76 -14.13
N PRO A 75 -1.25 -5.76 -14.81
CA PRO A 75 0.15 -5.79 -15.22
C PRO A 75 1.10 -5.83 -14.03
N VAL A 76 0.70 -5.27 -12.90
CA VAL A 76 1.42 -5.30 -11.62
C VAL A 76 0.42 -5.38 -10.47
N PHE A 77 0.81 -6.05 -9.39
CA PHE A 77 0.02 -6.11 -8.15
C PHE A 77 0.88 -5.63 -7.00
N LEU A 78 0.39 -4.66 -6.25
CA LEU A 78 1.07 -4.08 -5.10
C LEU A 78 0.42 -4.59 -3.81
N ILE A 79 1.24 -5.11 -2.90
CA ILE A 79 0.80 -5.51 -1.56
C ILE A 79 1.34 -4.50 -0.57
N PHE A 80 0.45 -3.88 0.17
CA PHE A 80 0.78 -2.99 1.28
C PHE A 80 0.75 -3.80 2.56
N CYS A 81 1.91 -3.90 3.20
CA CYS A 81 2.07 -4.67 4.44
C CYS A 81 2.24 -3.71 5.61
N ALA A 82 1.51 -3.95 6.70
CA ALA A 82 1.87 -3.37 7.98
C ALA A 82 3.22 -3.97 8.42
N ASP A 83 4.22 -3.12 8.62
CA ASP A 83 5.60 -3.54 8.87
C ASP A 83 6.15 -2.88 10.14
N TYR A 84 6.12 -3.61 11.22
CA TYR A 84 6.65 -3.19 12.51
C TYR A 84 8.15 -3.44 12.68
N ASN A 85 8.76 -4.19 11.77
CA ASN A 85 10.15 -4.61 11.91
C ASN A 85 11.10 -3.42 11.99
N ARG A 86 10.83 -2.36 11.22
CA ARG A 86 11.62 -1.13 11.25
C ARG A 86 11.60 -0.46 12.62
N VAL A 87 10.43 -0.36 13.24
CA VAL A 87 10.26 0.22 14.57
C VAL A 87 10.87 -0.69 15.62
N ALA A 88 10.66 -2.00 15.54
CA ALA A 88 11.28 -2.97 16.43
C ALA A 88 12.82 -2.86 16.44
N ILE A 89 13.43 -2.73 15.25
CA ILE A 89 14.87 -2.52 15.12
C ILE A 89 15.30 -1.20 15.77
N ALA A 90 14.54 -0.12 15.58
CA ALA A 90 14.84 1.18 16.17
C ALA A 90 14.74 1.13 17.70
N CYS A 91 13.69 0.53 18.26
CA CYS A 91 13.52 0.32 19.71
C CYS A 91 14.69 -0.49 20.29
N LYS A 92 15.02 -1.61 19.66
CA LYS A 92 16.15 -2.46 20.10
C LYS A 92 17.48 -1.68 20.13
N ARG A 93 17.74 -0.82 19.16
CA ARG A 93 18.93 0.04 19.13
C ARG A 93 18.97 1.06 20.27
N LYS A 94 17.81 1.41 20.83
CA LYS A 94 17.64 2.31 21.96
C LYS A 94 17.51 1.60 23.31
N GLY A 95 17.63 0.26 23.33
CA GLY A 95 17.47 -0.54 24.54
C GLY A 95 16.02 -0.63 25.04
N GLN A 96 15.04 -0.39 24.14
CA GLN A 96 13.61 -0.45 24.44
C GLN A 96 12.96 -1.65 23.74
N THR A 97 11.83 -2.11 24.27
CA THR A 97 11.01 -3.14 23.63
C THR A 97 9.80 -2.52 22.93
N LEU A 98 9.35 -3.15 21.85
CA LEU A 98 8.21 -2.68 21.08
C LEU A 98 6.88 -2.88 21.85
N ASP A 99 6.81 -3.91 22.68
CA ASP A 99 5.60 -4.34 23.40
C ASP A 99 5.06 -3.27 24.37
N GLU A 100 5.93 -2.41 24.87
CA GLU A 100 5.55 -1.30 25.76
C GLU A 100 4.91 -0.13 25.00
N VAL A 101 5.13 -0.04 23.68
CA VAL A 101 4.74 1.12 22.87
C VAL A 101 3.51 0.83 22.02
N MET A 102 3.22 -0.43 21.72
CA MET A 102 2.23 -0.81 20.70
C MET A 102 1.28 -1.92 21.20
N GLN A 103 0.37 -1.56 22.10
CA GLN A 103 -0.66 -2.48 22.59
C GLN A 103 -1.87 -2.61 21.64
N ASP A 104 -2.00 -1.77 20.63
CA ASP A 104 -3.16 -1.74 19.74
C ASP A 104 -2.75 -1.66 18.26
N ILE A 105 -2.35 -2.81 17.75
CA ILE A 105 -1.96 -3.01 16.34
C ILE A 105 -3.08 -2.65 15.37
N ASP A 106 -4.33 -2.98 15.70
CA ASP A 106 -5.46 -2.82 14.81
C ASP A 106 -5.77 -1.32 14.55
N THR A 107 -5.64 -0.48 15.57
CA THR A 107 -5.84 0.97 15.44
C THR A 107 -4.81 1.59 14.52
N VAL A 108 -3.54 1.17 14.62
CA VAL A 108 -2.46 1.71 13.77
C VAL A 108 -2.63 1.29 12.33
N ILE A 109 -3.05 0.04 12.08
CA ILE A 109 -3.34 -0.47 10.74
C ILE A 109 -4.53 0.28 10.15
N ALA A 110 -5.60 0.46 10.90
CA ALA A 110 -6.81 1.16 10.44
C ALA A 110 -6.51 2.60 10.03
N VAL A 111 -5.76 3.36 10.83
CA VAL A 111 -5.38 4.74 10.51
C VAL A 111 -4.50 4.81 9.26
N SER A 112 -3.48 3.97 9.16
CA SER A 112 -2.60 3.95 7.98
C SER A 112 -3.35 3.56 6.72
N TYR A 113 -4.27 2.60 6.79
CA TYR A 113 -5.10 2.18 5.67
C TYR A 113 -6.05 3.30 5.21
N THR A 114 -6.67 4.02 6.15
CA THR A 114 -7.57 5.13 5.83
C THR A 114 -6.88 6.23 5.03
N HIS A 115 -5.64 6.57 5.39
CA HIS A 115 -4.87 7.58 4.67
C HIS A 115 -4.41 7.16 3.27
N LEU A 116 -4.28 5.85 3.02
CA LEU A 116 -3.91 5.32 1.70
C LEU A 116 -5.12 5.13 0.77
N THR A 117 -6.32 5.03 1.31
CA THR A 117 -7.55 4.71 0.55
C THR A 117 -8.50 5.88 0.37
N LEU A 118 -8.28 6.99 1.07
CA LEU A 118 -9.07 8.21 0.86
C LEU A 118 -8.79 8.79 -0.54
N PRO A 119 -9.86 9.17 -1.25
CA PRO A 119 -9.79 9.67 -2.61
C PRO A 119 -9.01 10.96 -2.74
#